data_d62becc2feecb61f6cf6c8892a7e166d
#
_entry.id   d62becc2feecb61f6cf6c8892a7e166d
#
_cell.length_a   1.000
_cell.length_b   1.000
_cell.length_c   1.000
_cell.angle_alpha   90.00
_cell.angle_beta   90.00
_cell.angle_gamma   90.00
#
_symmetry.space_group_name_H-M   'P 1'
#
loop_
_entity.id
_entity.type
_entity.pdbx_description
1 polymer ?
#
loop_
_entity_poly.entity_id
_entity_poly.type
_entity_poly.pdbx_seq_one_letter_code
_entity_poly.pdbx_strand_id
1 'polypeptide(L)'
;VHDEHQRPYVADFINNALLFNEDCLLARPGKVIITEGVTDCLALMQLGLPTVSPVTVRIRAADWERLIPKLRGVETVYICQDNELSQAGLKGALQTARTLAEHKIDTRLVTLHLAETQSSARQELTKRFGLTASVGPKELAKLLAGRPAEEIQAAEALLATAKIDVNDYIAAGHTREDFERLLAEASTPIEFGVRSLPEGAEEEERNRLLEPILREISEQSPLEQARLLKLVQERIGGGVSMATLKEQIRAIQKDRKVEFRNEKKKAKRMSGAM
;
A
#
# COMPACT_ATOMS: atom_id res chain seq x y z
N VAL A 1 2.12 -24.61 5.47
CA VAL A 1 2.12 -26.07 5.30
C VAL A 1 2.20 -26.37 3.80
N HIS A 2 3.00 -27.35 3.41
CA HIS A 2 3.14 -27.80 2.02
C HIS A 2 2.74 -29.28 1.92
N ASP A 3 2.18 -29.65 0.78
CA ASP A 3 1.89 -31.05 0.47
C ASP A 3 3.18 -31.84 0.13
N GLU A 4 3.05 -33.15 -0.10
CA GLU A 4 4.16 -34.04 -0.46
C GLU A 4 4.91 -33.63 -1.75
N HIS A 5 4.29 -32.76 -2.58
CA HIS A 5 4.88 -32.14 -3.78
C HIS A 5 5.40 -30.74 -3.54
N GLN A 6 5.57 -30.31 -2.28
CA GLN A 6 5.98 -28.94 -1.88
C GLN A 6 5.04 -27.83 -2.37
N ARG A 7 3.78 -28.13 -2.68
CA ARG A 7 2.78 -27.12 -3.04
C ARG A 7 2.17 -26.52 -1.79
N PRO A 8 1.82 -25.21 -1.78
CA PRO A 8 1.10 -24.61 -0.67
C PRO A 8 -0.22 -25.35 -0.42
N TYR A 9 -0.39 -25.83 0.78
CA TYR A 9 -1.61 -26.53 1.21
C TYR A 9 -2.39 -25.70 2.23
N VAL A 10 -3.66 -25.51 1.96
CA VAL A 10 -4.61 -24.92 2.91
C VAL A 10 -5.60 -25.99 3.29
N ALA A 11 -5.74 -26.27 4.57
CA ALA A 11 -6.69 -27.27 5.05
C ALA A 11 -8.13 -26.88 4.66
N ASP A 12 -8.93 -27.86 4.25
CA ASP A 12 -10.30 -27.64 3.74
C ASP A 12 -11.23 -26.92 4.71
N PHE A 13 -10.94 -27.02 6.03
CA PHE A 13 -11.70 -26.30 7.06
C PHE A 13 -11.34 -24.83 7.21
N ILE A 14 -10.27 -24.35 6.55
CA ILE A 14 -9.86 -22.94 6.58
C ILE A 14 -10.64 -22.18 5.52
N ASN A 15 -11.50 -21.27 5.96
CA ASN A 15 -12.26 -20.40 5.06
C ASN A 15 -11.50 -19.08 4.81
N ASN A 16 -10.65 -19.05 3.80
CA ASN A 16 -9.90 -17.85 3.38
C ASN A 16 -10.79 -16.79 2.70
N ALA A 17 -12.09 -17.04 2.54
CA ALA A 17 -13.01 -16.05 2.00
C ALA A 17 -13.44 -15.01 3.05
N LEU A 18 -13.28 -15.31 4.36
CA LEU A 18 -13.62 -14.44 5.46
C LEU A 18 -12.39 -13.65 5.93
N LEU A 19 -12.62 -12.42 6.37
CA LEU A 19 -11.62 -11.70 7.14
C LEU A 19 -11.56 -12.27 8.57
N PHE A 20 -10.38 -12.31 9.13
CA PHE A 20 -10.28 -12.54 10.58
C PHE A 20 -10.92 -11.35 11.31
N ASN A 21 -11.70 -11.65 12.36
CA ASN A 21 -12.48 -10.67 13.14
C ASN A 21 -13.50 -9.85 12.31
N GLU A 22 -14.00 -10.40 11.21
CA GLU A 22 -14.95 -9.71 10.33
C GLU A 22 -16.22 -9.25 11.04
N ASP A 23 -16.61 -9.94 12.11
CA ASP A 23 -17.81 -9.64 12.90
C ASP A 23 -17.76 -8.24 13.54
N CYS A 24 -16.57 -7.65 13.74
CA CYS A 24 -16.46 -6.29 14.25
C CYS A 24 -17.13 -5.25 13.29
N LEU A 25 -17.27 -5.56 12.00
CA LEU A 25 -17.95 -4.71 11.03
C LEU A 25 -19.48 -4.66 11.24
N LEU A 26 -20.07 -5.63 11.93
CA LEU A 26 -21.50 -5.64 12.24
C LEU A 26 -21.89 -4.46 13.14
N ALA A 27 -20.98 -4.02 14.00
CA ALA A 27 -21.16 -2.86 14.88
C ALA A 27 -21.07 -1.52 14.14
N ARG A 28 -20.73 -1.51 12.83
CA ARG A 28 -20.52 -0.31 12.02
C ARG A 28 -19.62 0.72 12.72
N PRO A 29 -18.38 0.36 13.06
CA PRO A 29 -17.49 1.28 13.74
C PRO A 29 -17.19 2.50 12.85
N GLY A 30 -17.00 3.70 13.45
CA GLY A 30 -16.61 4.89 12.69
C GLY A 30 -15.28 4.71 11.95
N LYS A 31 -14.39 3.87 12.46
CA LYS A 31 -13.13 3.49 11.80
C LYS A 31 -12.88 2.00 11.94
N VAL A 32 -12.21 1.42 10.93
CA VAL A 32 -11.68 0.05 10.97
C VAL A 32 -10.27 0.01 10.42
N ILE A 33 -9.44 -0.85 10.97
CA ILE A 33 -8.05 -1.05 10.53
C ILE A 33 -7.96 -2.39 9.83
N ILE A 34 -7.40 -2.41 8.63
CA ILE A 34 -7.05 -3.64 7.90
C ILE A 34 -5.55 -3.85 8.10
N THR A 35 -5.16 -4.94 8.75
CA THR A 35 -3.75 -5.35 8.92
C THR A 35 -3.37 -6.42 7.92
N GLU A 36 -2.07 -6.68 7.74
CA GLU A 36 -1.59 -7.76 6.89
C GLU A 36 -1.85 -9.12 7.53
N GLY A 37 -1.39 -9.29 8.78
CA GLY A 37 -1.42 -10.54 9.51
C GLY A 37 -2.52 -10.63 10.56
N VAL A 38 -2.89 -11.87 10.92
CA VAL A 38 -3.82 -12.16 12.05
C VAL A 38 -3.20 -11.72 13.38
N THR A 39 -1.89 -11.90 13.55
CA THR A 39 -1.18 -11.52 14.78
C THR A 39 -1.24 -10.02 15.01
N ASP A 40 -1.06 -9.21 13.96
CA ASP A 40 -1.20 -7.75 14.00
C ASP A 40 -2.63 -7.33 14.34
N CYS A 41 -3.60 -8.04 13.76
CA CYS A 41 -5.00 -7.82 14.09
C CYS A 41 -5.26 -8.07 15.58
N LEU A 42 -4.78 -9.18 16.12
CA LEU A 42 -4.92 -9.51 17.55
C LEU A 42 -4.27 -8.46 18.45
N ALA A 43 -3.08 -7.97 18.07
CA ALA A 43 -2.36 -6.95 18.82
C ALA A 43 -3.16 -5.63 18.90
N LEU A 44 -3.76 -5.18 17.80
CA LEU A 44 -4.61 -3.98 17.80
C LEU A 44 -5.96 -4.22 18.52
N MET A 45 -6.52 -5.43 18.44
CA MET A 45 -7.71 -5.79 19.21
C MET A 45 -7.45 -5.70 20.71
N GLN A 46 -6.27 -6.07 21.21
CA GLN A 46 -5.89 -5.90 22.62
C GLN A 46 -5.88 -4.44 23.05
N LEU A 47 -5.59 -3.51 22.12
CA LEU A 47 -5.71 -2.07 22.36
C LEU A 47 -7.16 -1.56 22.21
N GLY A 48 -8.13 -2.43 21.94
CA GLY A 48 -9.54 -2.07 21.77
C GLY A 48 -9.83 -1.33 20.46
N LEU A 49 -9.01 -1.53 19.42
CA LEU A 49 -9.19 -0.91 18.10
C LEU A 49 -9.96 -1.87 17.18
N PRO A 50 -11.01 -1.40 16.47
CA PRO A 50 -11.72 -2.20 15.48
C PRO A 50 -10.77 -2.58 14.34
N THR A 51 -10.45 -3.88 14.23
CA THR A 51 -9.42 -4.35 13.29
C THR A 51 -9.86 -5.65 12.64
N VAL A 52 -9.53 -5.82 11.37
CA VAL A 52 -9.74 -7.03 10.57
C VAL A 52 -8.47 -7.40 9.81
N SER A 53 -8.31 -8.68 9.46
CA SER A 53 -7.20 -9.13 8.62
C SER A 53 -7.68 -10.05 7.49
N PRO A 54 -7.18 -9.91 6.25
CA PRO A 54 -7.49 -10.84 5.16
C PRO A 54 -6.83 -12.22 5.32
N VAL A 55 -6.09 -12.47 6.40
CA VAL A 55 -5.31 -13.70 6.64
C VAL A 55 -4.19 -13.93 5.60
N THR A 56 -4.22 -13.19 4.53
CA THR A 56 -3.25 -13.17 3.43
C THR A 56 -2.90 -11.72 3.11
N VAL A 57 -1.78 -11.49 2.43
CA VAL A 57 -1.29 -10.15 2.03
C VAL A 57 -2.33 -9.34 1.23
N ARG A 58 -3.33 -9.99 0.66
CA ARG A 58 -4.32 -9.35 -0.23
C ARG A 58 -5.72 -9.90 -0.02
N ILE A 59 -6.70 -9.01 -0.11
CA ILE A 59 -8.11 -9.38 -0.30
C ILE A 59 -8.26 -9.90 -1.73
N ARG A 60 -8.83 -11.09 -1.90
CA ARG A 60 -9.03 -11.70 -3.22
C ARG A 60 -10.12 -10.95 -3.99
N ALA A 61 -9.99 -10.89 -5.31
CA ALA A 61 -10.96 -10.21 -6.18
C ALA A 61 -12.41 -10.69 -5.96
N ALA A 62 -12.61 -11.99 -5.74
CA ALA A 62 -13.93 -12.57 -5.48
C ALA A 62 -14.56 -12.16 -4.13
N ASP A 63 -13.77 -11.67 -3.18
CA ASP A 63 -14.27 -11.35 -1.84
C ASP A 63 -14.79 -9.89 -1.76
N TRP A 64 -14.44 -9.04 -2.72
CA TRP A 64 -14.84 -7.63 -2.71
C TRP A 64 -16.35 -7.43 -2.79
N GLU A 65 -17.06 -8.22 -3.60
CA GLU A 65 -18.51 -8.14 -3.72
C GLU A 65 -19.21 -8.31 -2.36
N ARG A 66 -18.68 -9.19 -1.50
CA ARG A 66 -19.17 -9.46 -0.16
C ARG A 66 -18.73 -8.40 0.86
N LEU A 67 -17.50 -7.90 0.75
CA LEU A 67 -16.89 -7.00 1.75
C LEU A 67 -17.32 -5.54 1.59
N ILE A 68 -17.45 -5.05 0.36
CA ILE A 68 -17.81 -3.65 0.08
C ILE A 68 -19.09 -3.21 0.80
N PRO A 69 -20.20 -3.99 0.80
CA PRO A 69 -21.42 -3.61 1.52
C PRO A 69 -21.19 -3.45 3.03
N LYS A 70 -20.32 -4.25 3.62
CA LYS A 70 -19.99 -4.18 5.06
C LYS A 70 -19.11 -2.96 5.38
N LEU A 71 -18.14 -2.66 4.53
CA LEU A 71 -17.22 -1.53 4.69
C LEU A 71 -17.89 -0.17 4.41
N ARG A 72 -18.96 -0.11 3.62
CA ARG A 72 -19.74 1.12 3.40
C ARG A 72 -20.38 1.70 4.66
N GLY A 73 -20.50 0.92 5.72
CA GLY A 73 -20.99 1.39 7.01
C GLY A 73 -19.92 2.02 7.90
N VAL A 74 -18.66 2.02 7.45
CA VAL A 74 -17.49 2.56 8.15
C VAL A 74 -17.17 3.94 7.58
N GLU A 75 -16.89 4.94 8.41
CA GLU A 75 -16.54 6.29 7.96
C GLU A 75 -15.16 6.31 7.30
N THR A 76 -14.16 5.68 7.93
CA THR A 76 -12.79 5.61 7.41
C THR A 76 -12.20 4.21 7.58
N VAL A 77 -11.66 3.68 6.51
CA VAL A 77 -10.88 2.43 6.49
C VAL A 77 -9.40 2.77 6.50
N TYR A 78 -8.69 2.31 7.52
CA TYR A 78 -7.24 2.42 7.62
C TYR A 78 -6.61 1.11 7.15
N ILE A 79 -5.53 1.20 6.39
CA ILE A 79 -4.74 0.05 5.97
C ILE A 79 -3.35 0.19 6.61
N CYS A 80 -3.00 -0.76 7.47
CA CYS A 80 -1.72 -0.81 8.16
C CYS A 80 -0.99 -2.07 7.73
N GLN A 81 0.08 -1.90 6.97
CA GLN A 81 0.93 -2.99 6.47
C GLN A 81 2.30 -2.91 7.13
N ASP A 82 3.04 -4.01 7.05
CA ASP A 82 4.42 -4.06 7.48
C ASP A 82 5.25 -3.01 6.75
N ASN A 83 6.09 -2.30 7.48
CA ASN A 83 7.07 -1.43 6.89
C ASN A 83 8.37 -2.21 6.66
N GLU A 84 8.46 -2.84 5.49
CA GLU A 84 9.60 -3.67 5.07
C GLU A 84 10.29 -3.11 3.82
N LEU A 85 11.53 -3.57 3.55
CA LEU A 85 12.31 -3.13 2.40
C LEU A 85 11.72 -3.57 1.06
N SER A 86 11.07 -4.73 1.01
CA SER A 86 10.52 -5.31 -0.25
C SER A 86 9.37 -4.50 -0.83
N GLN A 87 8.71 -3.68 0.00
CA GLN A 87 7.51 -2.92 -0.34
C GLN A 87 6.35 -3.80 -0.88
N ALA A 88 6.37 -5.11 -0.63
CA ALA A 88 5.33 -6.02 -1.12
C ALA A 88 3.98 -5.72 -0.44
N GLY A 89 3.97 -5.54 0.88
CA GLY A 89 2.81 -5.12 1.66
C GLY A 89 2.26 -3.79 1.16
N LEU A 90 3.14 -2.82 0.89
CA LEU A 90 2.78 -1.51 0.36
C LEU A 90 2.03 -1.59 -0.98
N LYS A 91 2.51 -2.40 -1.92
CA LYS A 91 1.82 -2.60 -3.22
C LYS A 91 0.44 -3.22 -3.03
N GLY A 92 0.31 -4.16 -2.10
CA GLY A 92 -0.96 -4.76 -1.71
C GLY A 92 -1.91 -3.74 -1.08
N ALA A 93 -1.41 -2.91 -0.17
CA ALA A 93 -2.14 -1.83 0.48
C ALA A 93 -2.69 -0.81 -0.53
N LEU A 94 -1.86 -0.33 -1.45
CA LEU A 94 -2.28 0.60 -2.50
C LEU A 94 -3.35 -0.01 -3.42
N GLN A 95 -3.23 -1.28 -3.77
CA GLN A 95 -4.25 -1.96 -4.58
C GLN A 95 -5.57 -2.06 -3.82
N THR A 96 -5.54 -2.47 -2.56
CA THR A 96 -6.71 -2.50 -1.67
C THR A 96 -7.35 -1.12 -1.54
N ALA A 97 -6.54 -0.09 -1.31
CA ALA A 97 -7.00 1.29 -1.18
C ALA A 97 -7.67 1.81 -2.47
N ARG A 98 -7.12 1.49 -3.64
CA ARG A 98 -7.72 1.85 -4.94
C ARG A 98 -9.09 1.19 -5.11
N THR A 99 -9.21 -0.10 -4.83
CA THR A 99 -10.49 -0.79 -4.90
C THR A 99 -11.53 -0.16 -3.96
N LEU A 100 -11.15 0.20 -2.74
CA LEU A 100 -12.04 0.89 -1.80
C LEU A 100 -12.44 2.29 -2.31
N ALA A 101 -11.50 3.04 -2.88
CA ALA A 101 -11.76 4.36 -3.46
C ALA A 101 -12.73 4.32 -4.64
N GLU A 102 -12.63 3.31 -5.53
CA GLU A 102 -13.59 3.07 -6.62
C GLU A 102 -15.02 2.91 -6.09
N HIS A 103 -15.16 2.37 -4.87
CA HIS A 103 -16.43 2.22 -4.17
C HIS A 103 -16.78 3.39 -3.25
N LYS A 104 -16.02 4.50 -3.32
CA LYS A 104 -16.22 5.75 -2.54
C LYS A 104 -16.12 5.54 -1.02
N ILE A 105 -15.27 4.64 -0.59
CA ILE A 105 -14.94 4.41 0.81
C ILE A 105 -13.69 5.24 1.13
N ASP A 106 -13.78 6.13 2.14
CA ASP A 106 -12.60 6.89 2.60
C ASP A 106 -11.56 5.92 3.14
N THR A 107 -10.35 6.01 2.58
CA THR A 107 -9.28 5.08 2.88
C THR A 107 -8.00 5.84 3.19
N ARG A 108 -7.30 5.42 4.23
CA ARG A 108 -6.04 5.98 4.69
C ARG A 108 -5.00 4.89 4.84
N LEU A 109 -3.75 5.18 4.48
CA LEU A 109 -2.63 4.30 4.69
C LEU A 109 -1.82 4.76 5.90
N VAL A 110 -1.62 3.83 6.84
CA VAL A 110 -0.84 4.03 8.05
C VAL A 110 0.60 3.64 7.77
N THR A 111 1.54 4.46 8.18
CA THR A 111 2.97 4.18 8.12
C THR A 111 3.49 3.93 9.53
N LEU A 112 3.97 2.74 9.81
CA LEU A 112 4.70 2.43 11.04
C LEU A 112 6.09 3.09 10.97
N HIS A 113 6.43 3.89 11.96
CA HIS A 113 7.71 4.56 12.02
C HIS A 113 8.79 3.58 12.48
N LEU A 114 9.92 3.57 11.78
CA LEU A 114 11.09 2.79 12.15
C LEU A 114 11.76 3.39 13.37
N ALA A 115 12.10 2.57 14.35
CA ALA A 115 13.01 2.98 15.40
C ALA A 115 14.46 3.12 14.85
N GLU A 116 15.36 3.64 15.67
CA GLU A 116 16.74 3.87 15.27
C GLU A 116 17.45 2.58 14.84
N THR A 117 17.18 1.47 15.54
CA THR A 117 17.75 0.14 15.21
C THR A 117 17.35 -0.35 13.82
N GLN A 118 16.06 -0.25 13.45
CA GLN A 118 15.58 -0.62 12.12
C GLN A 118 16.13 0.31 11.04
N SER A 119 16.17 1.61 11.32
CA SER A 119 16.74 2.62 10.41
C SER A 119 18.23 2.36 10.15
N SER A 120 18.99 2.05 11.19
CA SER A 120 20.42 1.71 11.10
C SER A 120 20.64 0.42 10.30
N ALA A 121 19.80 -0.61 10.53
CA ALA A 121 19.86 -1.85 9.76
C ALA A 121 19.61 -1.61 8.27
N ARG A 122 18.65 -0.73 7.90
CA ARG A 122 18.42 -0.34 6.50
C ARG A 122 19.60 0.38 5.88
N GLN A 123 20.22 1.30 6.61
CA GLN A 123 21.42 1.99 6.15
C GLN A 123 22.58 1.02 5.91
N GLU A 124 22.78 0.06 6.81
CA GLU A 124 23.83 -0.96 6.67
C GLU A 124 23.54 -1.89 5.47
N LEU A 125 22.29 -2.31 5.26
CA LEU A 125 21.89 -3.09 4.08
C LEU A 125 22.18 -2.34 2.78
N THR A 126 21.87 -1.05 2.73
CA THR A 126 22.15 -0.21 1.56
C THR A 126 23.66 -0.07 1.34
N LYS A 127 24.41 0.26 2.40
CA LYS A 127 25.86 0.51 2.33
C LYS A 127 26.65 -0.76 1.96
N ARG A 128 26.34 -1.88 2.61
CA ARG A 128 27.13 -3.11 2.50
C ARG A 128 26.71 -4.01 1.33
N PHE A 129 25.42 -4.04 1.02
CA PHE A 129 24.85 -4.97 0.04
C PHE A 129 24.22 -4.28 -1.16
N GLY A 130 24.12 -2.93 -1.17
CA GLY A 130 23.45 -2.17 -2.24
C GLY A 130 21.93 -2.37 -2.25
N LEU A 131 21.35 -2.86 -1.13
CA LEU A 131 19.94 -3.12 -1.02
C LEU A 131 19.17 -1.83 -0.75
N THR A 132 18.39 -1.39 -1.72
CA THR A 132 17.51 -0.22 -1.62
C THR A 132 16.06 -0.63 -1.42
N ALA A 133 15.21 0.33 -1.09
CA ALA A 133 13.79 0.14 -0.77
C ALA A 133 12.92 -0.50 -1.90
N SER A 134 13.49 -0.92 -3.02
CA SER A 134 12.76 -1.52 -4.13
C SER A 134 13.14 -2.97 -4.42
N VAL A 135 14.01 -3.57 -3.60
CA VAL A 135 14.56 -4.89 -3.86
C VAL A 135 13.59 -5.97 -3.40
N GLY A 136 12.95 -6.63 -4.34
CA GLY A 136 12.08 -7.79 -4.08
C GLY A 136 12.86 -9.08 -3.77
N PRO A 137 12.19 -10.13 -3.25
CA PRO A 137 12.85 -11.38 -2.86
C PRO A 137 13.70 -12.04 -3.96
N LYS A 138 13.26 -11.98 -5.22
CA LYS A 138 14.02 -12.54 -6.35
C LYS A 138 15.27 -11.74 -6.67
N GLU A 139 15.22 -10.45 -6.52
CA GLU A 139 16.35 -9.54 -6.77
C GLU A 139 17.35 -9.62 -5.63
N LEU A 140 16.85 -9.72 -4.40
CA LEU A 140 17.66 -10.02 -3.22
C LEU A 140 18.44 -11.32 -3.41
N ALA A 141 17.77 -12.41 -3.82
CA ALA A 141 18.43 -13.69 -4.08
C ALA A 141 19.54 -13.57 -5.14
N LYS A 142 19.34 -12.76 -6.18
CA LYS A 142 20.38 -12.47 -7.20
C LYS A 142 21.56 -11.68 -6.63
N LEU A 143 21.29 -10.66 -5.82
CA LEU A 143 22.33 -9.81 -5.21
C LEU A 143 23.18 -10.58 -4.19
N LEU A 144 22.61 -11.58 -3.54
CA LEU A 144 23.29 -12.44 -2.59
C LEU A 144 23.90 -13.69 -3.26
N ALA A 145 23.56 -13.99 -4.50
CA ALA A 145 24.08 -15.15 -5.23
C ALA A 145 25.61 -15.07 -5.39
N GLY A 146 26.31 -16.12 -4.98
CA GLY A 146 27.77 -16.20 -5.04
C GLY A 146 28.52 -15.52 -3.91
N ARG A 147 27.82 -14.92 -2.93
CA ARG A 147 28.46 -14.39 -1.72
C ARG A 147 28.80 -15.51 -0.73
N PRO A 148 29.80 -15.30 0.15
CA PRO A 148 30.07 -16.24 1.24
C PRO A 148 28.85 -16.43 2.16
N ALA A 149 28.68 -17.63 2.71
CA ALA A 149 27.55 -17.96 3.57
C ALA A 149 27.39 -17.01 4.76
N GLU A 150 28.51 -16.56 5.34
CA GLU A 150 28.54 -15.59 6.44
C GLU A 150 27.94 -14.22 6.02
N GLU A 151 28.19 -13.77 4.79
CA GLU A 151 27.61 -12.53 4.28
C GLU A 151 26.11 -12.67 4.01
N ILE A 152 25.67 -13.82 3.51
CA ILE A 152 24.25 -14.10 3.31
C ILE A 152 23.53 -14.09 4.66
N GLN A 153 24.07 -14.77 5.66
CA GLN A 153 23.51 -14.80 7.01
C GLN A 153 23.46 -13.40 7.66
N ALA A 154 24.52 -12.60 7.46
CA ALA A 154 24.54 -11.22 7.95
C ALA A 154 23.48 -10.35 7.25
N ALA A 155 23.27 -10.49 5.95
CA ALA A 155 22.21 -9.79 5.21
C ALA A 155 20.82 -10.20 5.68
N GLU A 156 20.57 -11.50 5.88
CA GLU A 156 19.31 -12.02 6.40
C GLU A 156 18.99 -11.51 7.80
N ALA A 157 19.98 -11.46 8.71
CA ALA A 157 19.82 -10.90 10.04
C ALA A 157 19.50 -9.40 10.02
N LEU A 158 20.16 -8.64 9.15
CA LEU A 158 19.86 -7.22 8.96
C LEU A 158 18.46 -7.01 8.36
N LEU A 159 18.04 -7.84 7.40
CA LEU A 159 16.70 -7.78 6.81
C LEU A 159 15.61 -8.06 7.84
N ALA A 160 15.83 -9.05 8.72
CA ALA A 160 14.91 -9.35 9.81
C ALA A 160 14.77 -8.15 10.77
N THR A 161 15.87 -7.42 11.01
CA THR A 161 15.87 -6.22 11.87
C THR A 161 15.30 -4.98 11.14
N ALA A 162 15.43 -4.89 9.81
CA ALA A 162 15.11 -3.71 9.00
C ALA A 162 13.61 -3.51 8.74
N LYS A 163 12.74 -4.31 9.33
CA LYS A 163 11.29 -4.24 9.23
C LYS A 163 10.66 -3.89 10.56
N ILE A 164 9.42 -3.41 10.50
CA ILE A 164 8.54 -3.27 11.65
C ILE A 164 7.12 -3.65 11.23
N ASP A 165 6.48 -4.49 12.03
CA ASP A 165 5.08 -4.80 11.96
C ASP A 165 4.33 -4.21 13.18
N VAL A 166 3.02 -4.41 13.24
CA VAL A 166 2.20 -3.91 14.36
C VAL A 166 2.60 -4.56 15.68
N ASN A 167 2.95 -5.84 15.68
CA ASN A 167 3.40 -6.52 16.90
C ASN A 167 4.70 -5.93 17.42
N ASP A 168 5.66 -5.69 16.55
CA ASP A 168 6.93 -5.06 16.91
C ASP A 168 6.69 -3.66 17.51
N TYR A 169 5.78 -2.89 16.88
CA TYR A 169 5.42 -1.55 17.36
C TYR A 169 4.84 -1.60 18.77
N ILE A 170 3.89 -2.50 19.03
CA ILE A 170 3.27 -2.65 20.35
C ILE A 170 4.27 -3.25 21.36
N ALA A 171 5.08 -4.22 20.97
CA ALA A 171 6.12 -4.82 21.82
C ALA A 171 7.19 -3.79 22.25
N ALA A 172 7.43 -2.75 21.44
CA ALA A 172 8.28 -1.63 21.81
C ALA A 172 7.66 -0.72 22.89
N GLY A 173 6.45 -1.00 23.38
CA GLY A 173 5.79 -0.27 24.46
C GLY A 173 4.84 0.83 23.99
N HIS A 174 4.54 0.91 22.71
CA HIS A 174 3.59 1.89 22.20
C HIS A 174 2.16 1.55 22.63
N THR A 175 1.45 2.59 23.02
CA THR A 175 0.10 2.51 23.57
C THR A 175 -0.97 2.68 22.50
N ARG A 176 -2.24 2.57 22.91
CA ARG A 176 -3.39 2.93 22.08
C ARG A 176 -3.31 4.38 21.59
N GLU A 177 -2.96 5.29 22.47
CA GLU A 177 -2.84 6.73 22.17
C GLU A 177 -1.76 6.98 21.12
N ASP A 178 -0.65 6.24 21.17
CA ASP A 178 0.40 6.29 20.15
C ASP A 178 -0.12 5.83 18.78
N PHE A 179 -0.87 4.73 18.77
CA PHE A 179 -1.45 4.24 17.53
C PHE A 179 -2.54 5.16 16.96
N GLU A 180 -3.35 5.78 17.83
CA GLU A 180 -4.33 6.80 17.41
C GLU A 180 -3.63 8.02 16.77
N ARG A 181 -2.43 8.39 17.20
CA ARG A 181 -1.62 9.42 16.52
C ARG A 181 -1.19 8.97 15.12
N LEU A 182 -0.76 7.72 14.96
CA LEU A 182 -0.46 7.19 13.62
C LEU A 182 -1.69 7.20 12.70
N LEU A 183 -2.88 6.89 13.23
CA LEU A 183 -4.11 7.00 12.45
C LEU A 183 -4.42 8.45 12.05
N ALA A 184 -4.16 9.41 12.92
CA ALA A 184 -4.34 10.84 12.61
C ALA A 184 -3.35 11.35 11.54
N GLU A 185 -2.15 10.78 11.47
CA GLU A 185 -1.11 11.09 10.48
C GLU A 185 -1.25 10.31 9.17
N ALA A 186 -2.21 9.36 9.11
CA ALA A 186 -2.38 8.47 7.97
C ALA A 186 -2.71 9.25 6.68
N SER A 187 -2.06 8.85 5.61
CA SER A 187 -2.12 9.52 4.30
C SER A 187 -3.24 8.96 3.42
N THR A 188 -3.80 9.80 2.55
CA THR A 188 -4.60 9.28 1.43
C THR A 188 -3.75 8.38 0.52
N PRO A 189 -4.36 7.47 -0.26
CA PRO A 189 -3.61 6.63 -1.20
C PRO A 189 -2.73 7.42 -2.16
N ILE A 190 -3.22 8.57 -2.64
CA ILE A 190 -2.47 9.44 -3.56
C ILE A 190 -1.27 10.08 -2.85
N GLU A 191 -1.48 10.66 -1.67
CA GLU A 191 -0.39 11.24 -0.87
C GLU A 191 0.67 10.21 -0.53
N PHE A 192 0.23 9.01 -0.16
CA PHE A 192 1.13 7.90 0.14
C PHE A 192 1.95 7.51 -1.10
N GLY A 193 1.30 7.42 -2.27
CA GLY A 193 1.98 7.17 -3.54
C GLY A 193 3.05 8.22 -3.84
N VAL A 194 2.72 9.50 -3.65
CA VAL A 194 3.67 10.61 -3.84
C VAL A 194 4.85 10.50 -2.87
N ARG A 195 4.59 10.27 -1.58
CA ARG A 195 5.66 10.16 -0.56
C ARG A 195 6.57 8.94 -0.79
N SER A 196 6.06 7.91 -1.45
CA SER A 196 6.81 6.70 -1.79
C SER A 196 7.69 6.85 -3.04
N LEU A 197 7.59 7.96 -3.76
CA LEU A 197 8.50 8.22 -4.89
C LEU A 197 9.95 8.29 -4.41
N PRO A 198 10.90 7.61 -5.07
CA PRO A 198 12.30 7.66 -4.70
C PRO A 198 12.87 9.07 -4.95
N GLU A 199 13.66 9.55 -3.98
CA GLU A 199 14.43 10.78 -4.15
C GLU A 199 15.59 10.54 -5.10
N GLY A 200 15.81 11.47 -6.05
CA GLY A 200 16.94 11.38 -6.98
C GLY A 200 16.82 10.27 -8.02
N ALA A 201 15.63 9.73 -8.25
CA ALA A 201 15.41 8.77 -9.33
C ALA A 201 15.76 9.38 -10.69
N GLU A 202 16.32 8.56 -11.57
CA GLU A 202 16.56 8.92 -12.96
C GLU A 202 15.25 9.33 -13.66
N GLU A 203 15.34 10.21 -14.65
CA GLU A 203 14.18 10.84 -15.28
C GLU A 203 13.17 9.82 -15.82
N GLU A 204 13.63 8.76 -16.47
CA GLU A 204 12.77 7.73 -17.04
C GLU A 204 12.02 6.95 -15.96
N GLU A 205 12.71 6.52 -14.90
CA GLU A 205 12.11 5.83 -13.78
C GLU A 205 11.12 6.72 -13.03
N ARG A 206 11.49 7.96 -12.77
CA ARG A 206 10.63 8.96 -12.14
C ARG A 206 9.35 9.17 -12.95
N ASN A 207 9.44 9.35 -14.26
CA ASN A 207 8.28 9.57 -15.12
C ASN A 207 7.36 8.34 -15.11
N ARG A 208 7.92 7.13 -15.18
CA ARG A 208 7.16 5.87 -15.09
C ARG A 208 6.39 5.73 -13.78
N LEU A 209 7.01 6.11 -12.65
CA LEU A 209 6.37 6.03 -11.33
C LEU A 209 5.36 7.16 -11.10
N LEU A 210 5.60 8.32 -11.67
CA LEU A 210 4.78 9.51 -11.51
C LEU A 210 3.49 9.46 -12.34
N GLU A 211 3.53 8.87 -13.53
CA GLU A 211 2.38 8.83 -14.46
C GLU A 211 1.09 8.30 -13.82
N PRO A 212 1.06 7.12 -13.13
CA PRO A 212 -0.15 6.62 -12.50
C PRO A 212 -0.65 7.56 -11.39
N ILE A 213 0.24 8.19 -10.63
CA ILE A 213 -0.11 9.15 -9.58
C ILE A 213 -0.77 10.40 -10.20
N LEU A 214 -0.22 10.93 -11.29
CA LEU A 214 -0.82 12.07 -11.99
C LEU A 214 -2.20 11.74 -12.57
N ARG A 215 -2.43 10.50 -13.01
CA ARG A 215 -3.75 10.04 -13.43
C ARG A 215 -4.76 10.12 -12.27
N GLU A 216 -4.40 9.62 -11.10
CA GLU A 216 -5.24 9.70 -9.89
C GLU A 216 -5.46 11.16 -9.44
N ILE A 217 -4.43 12.00 -9.48
CA ILE A 217 -4.54 13.44 -9.18
C ILE A 217 -5.49 14.13 -10.18
N SER A 218 -5.49 13.74 -11.46
CA SER A 218 -6.33 14.37 -12.49
C SER A 218 -7.83 14.22 -12.23
N GLU A 219 -8.23 13.27 -11.38
CA GLU A 219 -9.61 12.99 -10.99
C GLU A 219 -10.09 13.81 -9.78
N GLN A 220 -9.16 14.43 -9.07
CA GLN A 220 -9.46 15.21 -7.87
C GLN A 220 -10.06 16.58 -8.22
N SER A 221 -10.63 17.26 -7.21
CA SER A 221 -11.08 18.65 -7.35
C SER A 221 -9.90 19.57 -7.70
N PRO A 222 -10.14 20.73 -8.35
CA PRO A 222 -9.05 21.64 -8.74
C PRO A 222 -8.19 22.10 -7.55
N LEU A 223 -8.79 22.30 -6.38
CA LEU A 223 -8.07 22.69 -5.17
C LEU A 223 -7.17 21.54 -4.68
N GLU A 224 -7.69 20.33 -4.67
CA GLU A 224 -6.95 19.15 -4.25
C GLU A 224 -5.84 18.81 -5.26
N GLN A 225 -6.07 18.97 -6.57
CA GLN A 225 -5.02 18.85 -7.58
C GLN A 225 -3.86 19.81 -7.29
N ALA A 226 -4.18 21.08 -6.97
CA ALA A 226 -3.14 22.08 -6.68
C ALA A 226 -2.30 21.69 -5.45
N ARG A 227 -2.94 21.18 -4.40
CA ARG A 227 -2.30 20.71 -3.16
C ARG A 227 -1.39 19.51 -3.43
N LEU A 228 -1.92 18.50 -4.13
CA LEU A 228 -1.19 17.25 -4.44
C LEU A 228 -0.03 17.49 -5.41
N LEU A 229 -0.19 18.36 -6.41
CA LEU A 229 0.90 18.72 -7.33
C LEU A 229 2.04 19.45 -6.60
N LYS A 230 1.72 20.26 -5.58
CA LYS A 230 2.74 20.87 -4.73
C LYS A 230 3.53 19.81 -3.96
N LEU A 231 2.83 18.82 -3.38
CA LEU A 231 3.46 17.69 -2.70
C LEU A 231 4.36 16.88 -3.65
N VAL A 232 3.90 16.64 -4.88
CA VAL A 232 4.72 15.99 -5.93
C VAL A 232 5.99 16.80 -6.18
N GLN A 233 5.88 18.12 -6.39
CA GLN A 233 7.03 18.98 -6.66
C GLN A 233 8.04 18.99 -5.52
N GLU A 234 7.56 19.06 -4.28
CA GLU A 234 8.40 18.98 -3.08
C GLU A 234 9.16 17.65 -3.01
N ARG A 235 8.48 16.54 -3.34
CA ARG A 235 9.06 15.20 -3.25
C ARG A 235 10.09 14.90 -4.33
N ILE A 236 9.84 15.29 -5.60
CA ILE A 236 10.75 14.99 -6.72
C ILE A 236 11.86 16.03 -6.87
N GLY A 237 11.85 17.10 -6.07
CA GLY A 237 12.80 18.20 -6.16
C GLY A 237 12.64 19.05 -7.44
N GLY A 238 13.56 19.99 -7.66
CA GLY A 238 13.47 21.00 -8.72
C GLY A 238 13.53 20.51 -10.18
N GLY A 239 13.51 19.18 -10.43
CA GLY A 239 13.65 18.62 -11.78
C GLY A 239 12.42 18.78 -12.69
N VAL A 240 11.23 19.08 -12.12
CA VAL A 240 9.99 19.27 -12.91
C VAL A 240 9.26 20.52 -12.43
N SER A 241 8.93 21.41 -13.37
CA SER A 241 8.24 22.65 -13.05
C SER A 241 6.75 22.41 -12.74
N MET A 242 6.15 23.26 -11.90
CA MET A 242 4.70 23.25 -11.67
C MET A 242 3.90 23.44 -12.97
N ALA A 243 4.45 24.21 -13.92
CA ALA A 243 3.82 24.39 -15.23
C ALA A 243 3.75 23.08 -16.00
N THR A 244 4.84 22.33 -16.03
CA THR A 244 4.92 21.00 -16.67
C THR A 244 3.94 20.00 -16.03
N LEU A 245 3.88 19.95 -14.70
CA LEU A 245 2.93 19.07 -14.01
C LEU A 245 1.47 19.40 -14.36
N LYS A 246 1.11 20.68 -14.38
CA LYS A 246 -0.24 21.13 -14.76
C LYS A 246 -0.54 20.81 -16.23
N GLU A 247 0.43 20.91 -17.12
CA GLU A 247 0.28 20.56 -18.54
C GLU A 247 0.03 19.05 -18.69
N GLN A 248 0.77 18.21 -17.98
CA GLN A 248 0.55 16.77 -17.96
C GLN A 248 -0.86 16.40 -17.45
N ILE A 249 -1.32 17.04 -16.38
CA ILE A 249 -2.70 16.83 -15.89
C ILE A 249 -3.74 17.19 -16.98
N ARG A 250 -3.54 18.32 -17.67
CA ARG A 250 -4.45 18.73 -18.77
C ARG A 250 -4.45 17.73 -19.92
N ALA A 251 -3.27 17.21 -20.30
CA ALA A 251 -3.15 16.18 -21.33
C ALA A 251 -3.91 14.91 -20.93
N ILE A 252 -3.68 14.39 -19.71
CA ILE A 252 -4.38 13.22 -19.17
C ILE A 252 -5.91 13.43 -19.19
N GLN A 253 -6.39 14.59 -18.74
CA GLN A 253 -7.83 14.90 -18.74
C GLN A 253 -8.41 14.98 -20.15
N LYS A 254 -7.64 15.46 -21.14
CA LYS A 254 -8.07 15.50 -22.54
C LYS A 254 -8.18 14.10 -23.14
N ASP A 255 -7.18 13.24 -22.88
CA ASP A 255 -7.16 11.86 -23.39
C ASP A 255 -8.31 11.05 -22.83
N ARG A 256 -8.61 11.15 -21.53
CA ARG A 256 -9.80 10.52 -20.91
C ARG A 256 -11.12 10.97 -21.53
N LYS A 257 -11.25 12.25 -21.86
CA LYS A 257 -12.46 12.73 -22.55
C LYS A 257 -12.62 12.10 -23.94
N VAL A 258 -11.51 11.85 -24.63
CA VAL A 258 -11.51 11.19 -25.94
C VAL A 258 -11.89 9.71 -25.79
N GLU A 259 -11.25 9.01 -24.84
CA GLU A 259 -11.55 7.60 -24.52
C GLU A 259 -13.04 7.41 -24.19
N PHE A 260 -13.58 8.20 -23.27
CA PHE A 260 -15.00 8.16 -22.89
C PHE A 260 -15.96 8.41 -24.06
N ARG A 261 -15.59 9.33 -24.97
CA ARG A 261 -16.40 9.57 -26.20
C ARG A 261 -16.38 8.35 -27.14
N ASN A 262 -15.22 7.71 -27.25
CA ASN A 262 -15.05 6.52 -28.09
C ASN A 262 -15.80 5.32 -27.52
N GLU A 263 -15.76 5.09 -26.22
CA GLU A 263 -16.53 4.06 -25.54
C GLU A 263 -18.03 4.24 -25.71
N LYS A 264 -18.54 5.48 -25.52
CA LYS A 264 -19.94 5.79 -25.79
C LYS A 264 -20.36 5.52 -27.24
N LYS A 265 -19.49 5.85 -28.20
CA LYS A 265 -19.75 5.57 -29.62
C LYS A 265 -19.78 4.06 -29.88
N LYS A 266 -18.87 3.29 -29.27
CA LYS A 266 -18.81 1.83 -29.38
C LYS A 266 -20.04 1.17 -28.76
N ALA A 267 -20.44 1.57 -27.56
CA ALA A 267 -21.65 1.08 -26.90
C ALA A 267 -22.91 1.37 -27.70
N LYS A 268 -23.03 2.58 -28.30
CA LYS A 268 -24.17 2.95 -29.16
C LYS A 268 -24.23 2.14 -30.45
N ARG A 269 -23.08 1.77 -31.03
CA ARG A 269 -23.03 0.89 -32.21
C ARG A 269 -23.45 -0.54 -31.89
N MET A 270 -23.11 -1.04 -30.70
CA MET A 270 -23.49 -2.39 -30.27
C MET A 270 -24.97 -2.49 -29.91
N SER A 271 -25.55 -1.45 -29.31
CA SER A 271 -26.99 -1.40 -28.98
C SER A 271 -27.92 -1.09 -30.18
N GLY A 272 -27.40 -0.57 -31.27
CA GLY A 272 -28.16 -0.31 -32.49
C GLY A 272 -28.09 -1.43 -33.56
N ALA A 273 -27.36 -2.53 -33.24
CA ALA A 273 -27.21 -3.71 -34.10
C ALA A 273 -28.10 -4.91 -33.66
N MET A 274 -28.98 -4.70 -32.67
CA MET A 274 -30.06 -5.59 -32.31
C MET A 274 -31.38 -4.99 -32.85
#